data_7c87266b49efbfbda7e41c9263f82aba
#
_entry.id   7c87266b49efbfbda7e41c9263f82aba
#
_cell.length_a   1.000
_cell.length_b   1.000
_cell.length_c   1.000
_cell.angle_alpha   90.00
_cell.angle_beta   90.00
_cell.angle_gamma   90.00
#
_symmetry.space_group_name_H-M   'P 1'
#
loop_
_entity.id
_entity.type
_entity.pdbx_description
1 polymer ?
#
loop_
_entity_poly.entity_id
_entity_poly.type
_entity_poly.pdbx_seq_one_letter_code
_entity_poly.pdbx_strand_id
1 'polypeptide(L)'
;MVKKELQIRAVALFISLAFFALAPFNSSSFAQVPTASSTKKGTTLALLDTLVVKGKAPKTGYVRSSFSHWRDPDRNGCDARNDILKRDLINTVYKENTEDCKVISGLLNDPYSDSSIEFMLGKSEVDIDHVVALSHAWQVGAFQWTDAKRLEFANDPTNLLAVSARLNRQKGDADAATWLPPAKSYRCAYVSRQVVVKVKYGLWITSAEKSAIQRVLASCPNFKAPTS
;
A
#
# COMPACT_ATOMS: atom_id res chain seq x y z
N MET A 1 48.34 77.79 -9.62
CA MET A 1 49.35 77.88 -10.69
C MET A 1 49.41 76.53 -11.39
N VAL A 2 49.58 76.51 -12.67
CA VAL A 2 49.74 75.44 -13.62
C VAL A 2 48.45 75.09 -14.36
N LYS A 3 48.35 75.67 -15.52
CA LYS A 3 47.44 75.29 -16.64
C LYS A 3 47.80 73.92 -17.17
N LYS A 4 46.81 73.13 -17.51
CA LYS A 4 47.00 71.96 -18.43
C LYS A 4 46.00 72.04 -19.54
N GLU A 5 46.60 72.01 -20.71
CA GLU A 5 45.95 72.18 -22.00
C GLU A 5 45.03 71.03 -22.41
N LEU A 6 44.01 71.41 -23.16
CA LEU A 6 42.98 70.58 -23.77
C LEU A 6 43.53 70.10 -25.11
N GLN A 7 43.79 68.78 -25.24
CA GLN A 7 44.09 68.15 -26.51
C GLN A 7 42.84 67.46 -27.06
N ILE A 8 42.27 68.05 -28.10
CA ILE A 8 41.20 67.51 -28.93
C ILE A 8 41.78 66.49 -29.89
N ARG A 9 41.47 65.24 -29.79
CA ARG A 9 41.75 64.23 -30.81
C ARG A 9 40.44 63.79 -31.44
N ALA A 10 40.33 64.07 -32.73
CA ALA A 10 39.27 63.56 -33.60
C ALA A 10 39.35 62.02 -33.72
N VAL A 11 38.27 61.34 -33.49
CA VAL A 11 38.13 59.90 -33.73
C VAL A 11 37.15 59.71 -34.88
N ALA A 12 37.64 59.13 -35.95
CA ALA A 12 36.87 58.81 -37.15
C ALA A 12 35.82 57.73 -36.86
N LEU A 13 34.64 58.00 -37.37
CA LEU A 13 33.46 57.13 -37.26
C LEU A 13 33.54 56.05 -38.33
N PHE A 14 33.89 54.77 -37.93
CA PHE A 14 33.74 53.61 -38.80
C PHE A 14 32.33 53.03 -38.59
N ILE A 15 31.46 53.17 -39.58
CA ILE A 15 30.15 52.51 -39.63
C ILE A 15 30.39 51.06 -40.11
N SER A 16 30.34 50.11 -39.18
CA SER A 16 30.32 48.68 -39.54
C SER A 16 28.86 48.22 -39.68
N LEU A 17 28.44 47.89 -40.90
CA LEU A 17 27.19 47.16 -41.16
C LEU A 17 27.32 45.75 -40.60
N ALA A 18 26.62 45.47 -39.53
CA ALA A 18 26.44 44.12 -39.01
C ALA A 18 25.27 43.46 -39.76
N PHE A 19 25.61 42.46 -40.60
CA PHE A 19 24.62 41.52 -41.14
C PHE A 19 24.04 40.68 -40.00
N PHE A 20 22.78 40.89 -39.66
CA PHE A 20 22.05 39.98 -38.80
C PHE A 20 21.67 38.73 -39.60
N ALA A 21 22.37 37.62 -39.37
CA ALA A 21 21.97 36.33 -39.84
C ALA A 21 20.81 35.84 -38.99
N LEU A 22 19.62 35.74 -39.56
CA LEU A 22 18.48 35.07 -38.97
C LEU A 22 18.80 33.55 -38.81
N ALA A 23 19.09 33.12 -37.60
CA ALA A 23 19.15 31.71 -37.27
C ALA A 23 17.74 31.12 -37.30
N PRO A 24 17.57 29.90 -37.85
CA PRO A 24 16.27 29.23 -37.84
C PRO A 24 15.86 28.85 -36.39
N PHE A 25 14.65 29.24 -36.02
CA PHE A 25 14.02 28.82 -34.78
C PHE A 25 13.94 27.27 -34.77
N ASN A 26 14.75 26.62 -33.97
CA ASN A 26 14.59 25.20 -33.65
C ASN A 26 13.28 25.05 -32.90
N SER A 27 12.29 24.44 -33.54
CA SER A 27 11.05 23.99 -32.91
C SER A 27 11.40 23.00 -31.82
N SER A 28 11.32 23.38 -30.56
CA SER A 28 11.42 22.52 -29.41
C SER A 28 10.34 21.46 -29.52
N SER A 29 10.74 20.22 -29.78
CA SER A 29 9.86 19.06 -29.66
C SER A 29 9.36 19.00 -28.22
N PHE A 30 8.10 19.35 -28.00
CA PHE A 30 7.42 19.05 -26.74
C PHE A 30 7.43 17.53 -26.60
N ALA A 31 8.16 17.04 -25.60
CA ALA A 31 8.09 15.66 -25.20
C ALA A 31 6.62 15.35 -24.89
N GLN A 32 6.03 14.45 -25.67
CA GLN A 32 4.68 13.97 -25.40
C GLN A 32 4.68 13.33 -24.01
N VAL A 33 3.89 13.94 -23.11
CA VAL A 33 3.53 13.32 -21.84
C VAL A 33 2.92 11.97 -22.18
N PRO A 34 3.43 10.85 -21.62
CA PRO A 34 2.89 9.53 -21.92
C PRO A 34 1.40 9.56 -21.57
N THR A 35 0.56 9.35 -22.59
CA THR A 35 -0.88 9.16 -22.43
C THR A 35 -1.12 8.06 -21.42
N ALA A 36 -1.98 8.35 -20.44
CA ALA A 36 -2.38 7.38 -19.42
C ALA A 36 -2.70 6.05 -20.08
N SER A 37 -1.93 5.03 -19.74
CA SER A 37 -2.17 3.65 -20.18
C SER A 37 -3.59 3.28 -19.76
N SER A 38 -4.45 2.95 -20.71
CA SER A 38 -5.82 2.48 -20.44
C SER A 38 -5.74 1.26 -19.52
N THR A 39 -6.01 1.45 -18.24
CA THR A 39 -5.99 0.38 -17.24
C THR A 39 -7.08 -0.63 -17.58
N LYS A 40 -6.69 -1.89 -17.77
CA LYS A 40 -7.62 -2.96 -18.11
C LYS A 40 -8.63 -3.16 -16.99
N LYS A 41 -9.94 -3.03 -17.30
CA LYS A 41 -11.05 -3.24 -16.35
C LYS A 41 -10.87 -4.56 -15.57
N GLY A 42 -11.05 -4.54 -14.26
CA GLY A 42 -10.90 -5.72 -13.38
C GLY A 42 -9.48 -5.97 -12.87
N THR A 43 -8.51 -5.11 -13.21
CA THR A 43 -7.17 -5.18 -12.60
C THR A 43 -7.11 -4.43 -11.28
N THR A 44 -6.14 -4.78 -10.43
CA THR A 44 -5.86 -4.06 -9.19
C THR A 44 -5.54 -2.59 -9.45
N LEU A 45 -4.86 -2.28 -10.55
CA LEU A 45 -4.51 -0.92 -10.90
C LEU A 45 -5.76 -0.07 -11.18
N ALA A 46 -6.76 -0.64 -11.88
CA ALA A 46 -8.03 0.03 -12.11
C ALA A 46 -8.79 0.30 -10.80
N LEU A 47 -8.77 -0.66 -9.85
CA LEU A 47 -9.35 -0.45 -8.52
C LEU A 47 -8.60 0.60 -7.70
N LEU A 48 -7.27 0.60 -7.76
CA LEU A 48 -6.43 1.59 -7.07
C LEU A 48 -6.77 3.02 -7.51
N ASP A 49 -7.12 3.20 -8.78
CA ASP A 49 -7.47 4.52 -9.33
C ASP A 49 -8.83 5.04 -8.83
N THR A 50 -9.69 4.17 -8.31
CA THR A 50 -10.97 4.58 -7.70
C THR A 50 -10.81 5.10 -6.27
N LEU A 51 -9.67 4.83 -5.60
CA LEU A 51 -9.45 5.25 -4.23
C LEU A 51 -9.22 6.76 -4.12
N VAL A 52 -9.94 7.38 -3.18
CA VAL A 52 -9.75 8.79 -2.85
C VAL A 52 -8.36 8.99 -2.22
N VAL A 53 -7.61 9.99 -2.67
CA VAL A 53 -6.29 10.33 -2.13
C VAL A 53 -6.43 11.44 -1.10
N LYS A 54 -6.04 11.17 0.17
CA LYS A 54 -6.03 12.13 1.29
C LYS A 54 -4.85 11.87 2.22
N GLY A 55 -4.44 12.86 3.01
CA GLY A 55 -3.49 12.67 4.11
C GLY A 55 -4.07 11.78 5.23
N LYS A 56 -3.18 11.21 6.07
CA LYS A 56 -3.61 10.47 7.28
C LYS A 56 -4.29 11.42 8.27
N ALA A 57 -5.42 11.01 8.83
CA ALA A 57 -6.01 11.65 10.00
C ALA A 57 -5.14 11.39 11.25
N PRO A 58 -5.26 12.20 12.31
CA PRO A 58 -4.61 11.94 13.58
C PRO A 58 -4.99 10.56 14.15
N LYS A 59 -4.04 9.93 14.85
CA LYS A 59 -4.28 8.67 15.57
C LYS A 59 -5.04 8.86 16.89
N THR A 60 -5.33 10.10 17.26
CA THR A 60 -6.06 10.46 18.48
C THR A 60 -7.38 9.69 18.58
N GLY A 61 -7.66 9.13 19.75
CA GLY A 61 -8.86 8.32 19.98
C GLY A 61 -8.80 6.88 19.49
N TYR A 62 -7.73 6.45 18.81
CA TYR A 62 -7.57 5.06 18.44
C TYR A 62 -7.40 4.17 19.66
N VAL A 63 -8.27 3.19 19.78
CA VAL A 63 -8.19 2.10 20.77
C VAL A 63 -8.39 0.77 20.01
N ARG A 64 -7.40 -0.12 20.08
CA ARG A 64 -7.45 -1.39 19.34
C ARG A 64 -8.69 -2.23 19.68
N SER A 65 -9.11 -2.25 20.95
CA SER A 65 -10.28 -3.01 21.40
C SER A 65 -11.60 -2.53 20.82
N SER A 66 -11.69 -1.28 20.31
CA SER A 66 -12.90 -0.77 19.65
C SER A 66 -13.21 -1.49 18.32
N PHE A 67 -12.28 -2.26 17.80
CA PHE A 67 -12.48 -3.07 16.60
C PHE A 67 -13.01 -4.47 16.88
N SER A 68 -13.08 -4.90 18.15
CA SER A 68 -13.65 -6.20 18.55
C SER A 68 -13.18 -7.38 17.67
N HIS A 69 -11.87 -7.48 17.42
CA HIS A 69 -11.26 -8.53 16.62
C HIS A 69 -11.36 -9.90 17.34
N TRP A 70 -11.21 -10.99 16.57
CA TRP A 70 -11.34 -12.38 17.00
C TRP A 70 -12.74 -12.72 17.51
N ARG A 71 -13.75 -12.23 16.80
CA ARG A 71 -15.14 -12.63 16.99
C ARG A 71 -15.52 -13.67 15.94
N ASP A 72 -16.75 -14.16 16.07
CA ASP A 72 -17.41 -15.06 15.11
C ASP A 72 -18.60 -14.32 14.47
N PRO A 73 -18.34 -13.44 13.45
CA PRO A 73 -19.40 -12.64 12.84
C PRO A 73 -20.29 -13.45 11.89
N ASP A 74 -19.80 -14.54 11.30
CA ASP A 74 -20.54 -15.41 10.39
C ASP A 74 -21.29 -16.54 11.13
N ARG A 75 -21.07 -16.64 12.45
CA ARG A 75 -21.72 -17.61 13.35
C ARG A 75 -21.51 -19.07 12.94
N ASN A 76 -20.33 -19.38 12.44
CA ASN A 76 -19.97 -20.74 12.09
C ASN A 76 -19.48 -21.58 13.30
N GLY A 77 -19.41 -20.96 14.50
CA GLY A 77 -18.94 -21.57 15.74
C GLY A 77 -17.46 -21.37 16.02
N CYS A 78 -16.69 -20.86 15.05
CA CYS A 78 -15.27 -20.60 15.17
C CYS A 78 -14.99 -19.07 15.26
N ASP A 79 -13.98 -18.67 15.97
CA ASP A 79 -13.53 -17.29 15.93
C ASP A 79 -12.72 -17.02 14.64
N ALA A 80 -12.73 -15.76 14.18
CA ALA A 80 -12.06 -15.37 12.95
C ALA A 80 -10.57 -15.75 12.91
N ARG A 81 -9.87 -15.83 14.07
CA ARG A 81 -8.48 -16.26 14.11
C ARG A 81 -8.36 -17.74 13.72
N ASN A 82 -9.21 -18.60 14.26
CA ASN A 82 -9.20 -20.04 13.97
C ASN A 82 -9.67 -20.31 12.53
N ASP A 83 -10.62 -19.55 12.00
CA ASP A 83 -11.01 -19.64 10.59
C ASP A 83 -9.84 -19.35 9.65
N ILE A 84 -9.04 -18.33 9.94
CA ILE A 84 -7.86 -18.02 9.14
C ILE A 84 -6.77 -19.07 9.30
N LEU A 85 -6.53 -19.60 10.50
CA LEU A 85 -5.60 -20.72 10.69
C LEU A 85 -6.05 -21.95 9.90
N LYS A 86 -7.34 -22.28 9.95
CA LYS A 86 -7.93 -23.38 9.17
C LYS A 86 -7.78 -23.18 7.66
N ARG A 87 -7.93 -21.94 7.17
CA ARG A 87 -7.80 -21.61 5.75
C ARG A 87 -6.34 -21.67 5.25
N ASP A 88 -5.40 -21.17 6.06
CA ASP A 88 -4.04 -20.86 5.61
C ASP A 88 -3.01 -21.94 5.96
N LEU A 89 -3.31 -22.81 6.94
CA LEU A 89 -2.43 -23.91 7.32
C LEU A 89 -2.75 -25.18 6.53
N ILE A 90 -1.71 -25.97 6.29
CA ILE A 90 -1.83 -27.35 5.81
C ILE A 90 -1.54 -28.32 6.97
N ASN A 91 -1.98 -29.58 6.85
CA ASN A 91 -1.83 -30.62 7.89
C ASN A 91 -2.36 -30.14 9.26
N THR A 92 -3.50 -29.48 9.25
CA THR A 92 -4.10 -28.85 10.42
C THR A 92 -4.61 -29.89 11.39
N VAL A 93 -4.23 -29.77 12.66
CA VAL A 93 -4.76 -30.59 13.77
C VAL A 93 -5.64 -29.71 14.65
N TYR A 94 -6.78 -30.26 15.05
CA TYR A 94 -7.77 -29.57 15.86
C TYR A 94 -7.81 -30.15 17.29
N LYS A 95 -8.23 -29.32 18.24
CA LYS A 95 -8.50 -29.76 19.59
C LYS A 95 -9.78 -30.61 19.58
N GLU A 96 -9.73 -31.76 20.25
CA GLU A 96 -10.89 -32.63 20.43
C GLU A 96 -12.08 -31.87 21.07
N ASN A 97 -13.29 -32.26 20.70
CA ASN A 97 -14.55 -31.69 21.17
C ASN A 97 -14.70 -30.19 20.92
N THR A 98 -14.16 -29.67 19.82
CA THR A 98 -14.32 -28.29 19.40
C THR A 98 -14.88 -28.15 17.98
N GLU A 99 -15.48 -29.22 17.41
CA GLU A 99 -16.07 -29.24 16.06
C GLU A 99 -15.12 -28.66 14.99
N ASP A 100 -13.84 -29.05 15.09
CA ASP A 100 -12.76 -28.55 14.21
C ASP A 100 -12.58 -27.02 14.19
N CYS A 101 -13.03 -26.34 15.24
CA CYS A 101 -12.86 -24.91 15.35
C CYS A 101 -11.53 -24.49 15.97
N LYS A 102 -11.01 -25.23 16.95
CA LYS A 102 -9.78 -24.82 17.62
C LYS A 102 -8.56 -25.50 17.03
N VAL A 103 -7.79 -24.76 16.23
CA VAL A 103 -6.53 -25.23 15.65
C VAL A 103 -5.44 -25.31 16.72
N ILE A 104 -4.76 -26.46 16.83
CA ILE A 104 -3.67 -26.67 17.79
C ILE A 104 -2.30 -26.81 17.12
N SER A 105 -2.23 -27.30 15.89
CA SER A 105 -0.99 -27.32 15.10
C SER A 105 -1.27 -27.34 13.59
N GLY A 106 -0.25 -27.11 12.80
CA GLY A 106 -0.26 -27.14 11.35
C GLY A 106 1.00 -26.55 10.76
N LEU A 107 1.12 -26.54 9.44
CA LEU A 107 2.25 -25.96 8.71
C LEU A 107 1.77 -24.78 7.87
N LEU A 108 2.38 -23.62 8.07
CA LEU A 108 2.16 -22.41 7.28
C LEU A 108 3.21 -22.31 6.17
N ASN A 109 2.78 -22.20 4.93
CA ASN A 109 3.63 -21.67 3.85
C ASN A 109 3.52 -20.14 3.91
N ASP A 110 4.44 -19.51 4.64
CA ASP A 110 4.34 -18.07 4.95
C ASP A 110 4.53 -17.19 3.71
N PRO A 111 3.50 -16.44 3.29
CA PRO A 111 3.59 -15.60 2.10
C PRO A 111 4.54 -14.40 2.28
N TYR A 112 4.84 -14.00 3.53
CA TYR A 112 5.70 -12.85 3.78
C TYR A 112 7.18 -13.17 3.66
N SER A 113 7.59 -14.39 4.01
CA SER A 113 9.00 -14.82 3.96
C SER A 113 9.31 -15.82 2.85
N ASP A 114 8.28 -16.42 2.22
CA ASP A 114 8.44 -17.53 1.26
C ASP A 114 9.09 -18.77 1.92
N SER A 115 8.81 -18.99 3.20
CA SER A 115 9.31 -20.13 3.98
C SER A 115 8.18 -20.88 4.70
N SER A 116 8.42 -22.13 5.08
CA SER A 116 7.47 -22.90 5.87
C SER A 116 7.71 -22.68 7.36
N ILE A 117 6.63 -22.48 8.13
CA ILE A 117 6.64 -22.24 9.57
C ILE A 117 5.69 -23.22 10.25
N GLU A 118 6.17 -23.98 11.23
CA GLU A 118 5.32 -24.81 12.07
C GLU A 118 4.49 -23.93 13.00
N PHE A 119 3.18 -24.09 12.95
CA PHE A 119 2.26 -23.52 13.92
C PHE A 119 2.01 -24.50 15.04
N MET A 120 2.13 -24.04 16.28
CA MET A 120 1.73 -24.79 17.48
C MET A 120 1.04 -23.83 18.44
N LEU A 121 -0.14 -24.21 18.91
CA LEU A 121 -0.90 -23.40 19.85
C LEU A 121 -0.07 -23.11 21.12
N GLY A 122 -0.02 -21.87 21.54
CA GLY A 122 0.80 -21.41 22.66
C GLY A 122 2.22 -21.00 22.30
N LYS A 123 2.71 -21.30 21.07
CA LYS A 123 3.93 -20.71 20.53
C LYS A 123 3.60 -19.52 19.61
N SER A 124 4.49 -18.54 19.52
CA SER A 124 4.24 -17.27 18.84
C SER A 124 5.00 -17.12 17.53
N GLU A 125 5.12 -18.20 16.75
CA GLU A 125 5.81 -18.18 15.46
C GLU A 125 4.90 -17.70 14.32
N VAL A 126 3.58 -17.88 14.46
CA VAL A 126 2.55 -17.47 13.49
C VAL A 126 1.58 -16.50 14.14
N ASP A 127 1.38 -15.37 13.52
CA ASP A 127 0.33 -14.39 13.84
C ASP A 127 -0.73 -14.36 12.72
N ILE A 128 -1.92 -13.84 13.07
CA ILE A 128 -2.89 -13.38 12.05
C ILE A 128 -2.73 -11.89 11.88
N ASP A 129 -2.30 -11.47 10.70
CA ASP A 129 -2.15 -10.08 10.33
C ASP A 129 -3.46 -9.49 9.80
N HIS A 130 -3.73 -8.25 10.15
CA HIS A 130 -4.63 -7.38 9.41
C HIS A 130 -3.83 -6.71 8.29
N VAL A 131 -4.00 -7.17 7.04
CA VAL A 131 -3.20 -6.69 5.88
C VAL A 131 -3.30 -5.17 5.72
N VAL A 132 -4.48 -4.60 5.97
CA VAL A 132 -4.66 -3.17 6.31
C VAL A 132 -4.80 -3.09 7.83
N ALA A 133 -3.73 -2.68 8.51
CA ALA A 133 -3.67 -2.66 9.97
C ALA A 133 -4.79 -1.80 10.59
N LEU A 134 -5.33 -2.22 11.74
CA LEU A 134 -6.46 -1.53 12.40
C LEU A 134 -6.14 -0.06 12.69
N SER A 135 -4.92 0.22 13.17
CA SER A 135 -4.44 1.57 13.44
C SER A 135 -4.26 2.40 12.16
N HIS A 136 -3.80 1.78 11.06
CA HIS A 136 -3.75 2.45 9.77
C HIS A 136 -5.16 2.74 9.23
N ALA A 137 -6.06 1.75 9.29
CA ALA A 137 -7.46 1.94 8.89
C ALA A 137 -8.12 3.10 9.64
N TRP A 138 -7.87 3.23 10.97
CA TRP A 138 -8.33 4.37 11.75
C TRP A 138 -7.93 5.68 11.10
N GLN A 139 -6.65 5.85 10.77
CA GLN A 139 -6.10 7.08 10.19
C GLN A 139 -6.56 7.35 8.74
N VAL A 140 -7.12 6.36 8.05
CA VAL A 140 -7.58 6.51 6.66
C VAL A 140 -9.09 6.29 6.52
N GLY A 141 -9.87 6.54 7.59
CA GLY A 141 -11.33 6.62 7.51
C GLY A 141 -12.09 5.88 8.60
N ALA A 142 -11.54 4.84 9.22
CA ALA A 142 -12.28 4.00 10.18
C ALA A 142 -12.63 4.72 11.51
N PHE A 143 -12.03 5.87 11.80
CA PHE A 143 -12.42 6.69 12.96
C PHE A 143 -13.86 7.19 12.87
N GLN A 144 -14.43 7.25 11.65
CA GLN A 144 -15.82 7.66 11.40
C GLN A 144 -16.82 6.51 11.44
N TRP A 145 -16.35 5.26 11.58
CA TRP A 145 -17.21 4.09 11.49
C TRP A 145 -17.98 3.83 12.78
N THR A 146 -19.10 3.15 12.64
CA THR A 146 -19.81 2.52 13.77
C THR A 146 -18.99 1.35 14.32
N ASP A 147 -19.27 0.93 15.55
CA ASP A 147 -18.63 -0.25 16.15
C ASP A 147 -18.92 -1.53 15.35
N ALA A 148 -20.12 -1.67 14.79
CA ALA A 148 -20.48 -2.78 13.92
C ALA A 148 -19.58 -2.87 12.69
N LYS A 149 -19.32 -1.75 12.01
CA LYS A 149 -18.43 -1.71 10.84
C LYS A 149 -16.96 -1.96 11.21
N ARG A 150 -16.51 -1.49 12.38
CA ARG A 150 -15.17 -1.82 12.90
C ARG A 150 -15.04 -3.31 13.21
N LEU A 151 -16.06 -3.93 13.82
CA LEU A 151 -16.10 -5.36 14.07
C LEU A 151 -16.03 -6.16 12.75
N GLU A 152 -16.86 -5.80 11.76
CA GLU A 152 -16.85 -6.44 10.45
C GLU A 152 -15.46 -6.38 9.81
N PHE A 153 -14.86 -5.20 9.73
CA PHE A 153 -13.53 -5.01 9.15
C PHE A 153 -12.43 -5.83 9.85
N ALA A 154 -12.48 -5.90 11.18
CA ALA A 154 -11.45 -6.57 11.97
C ALA A 154 -11.53 -8.10 11.92
N ASN A 155 -12.66 -8.65 11.48
CA ASN A 155 -12.87 -10.09 11.37
C ASN A 155 -13.06 -10.54 9.90
N ASP A 156 -12.90 -9.62 8.93
CA ASP A 156 -13.05 -9.95 7.52
C ASP A 156 -11.90 -10.85 7.02
N PRO A 157 -12.20 -12.06 6.52
CA PRO A 157 -11.20 -12.95 5.94
C PRO A 157 -10.38 -12.33 4.80
N THR A 158 -10.94 -11.33 4.08
CA THR A 158 -10.23 -10.59 3.04
C THR A 158 -9.08 -9.75 3.62
N ASN A 159 -9.25 -9.24 4.85
CA ASN A 159 -8.22 -8.45 5.54
C ASN A 159 -7.29 -9.28 6.43
N LEU A 160 -7.62 -10.54 6.70
CA LEU A 160 -6.89 -11.40 7.62
C LEU A 160 -6.01 -12.40 6.89
N LEU A 161 -4.78 -12.63 7.38
CA LEU A 161 -3.79 -13.52 6.78
C LEU A 161 -2.89 -14.13 7.86
N ALA A 162 -2.71 -15.46 7.85
CA ALA A 162 -1.71 -16.11 8.68
C ALA A 162 -0.30 -15.85 8.10
N VAL A 163 0.61 -15.37 8.94
CA VAL A 163 1.95 -14.94 8.52
C VAL A 163 2.98 -15.17 9.63
N SER A 164 4.26 -15.07 9.28
CA SER A 164 5.36 -14.99 10.25
C SER A 164 5.10 -13.91 11.30
N ALA A 165 5.04 -14.31 12.57
CA ALA A 165 4.82 -13.38 13.69
C ALA A 165 5.93 -12.31 13.77
N ARG A 166 7.17 -12.68 13.46
CA ARG A 166 8.29 -11.73 13.39
C ARG A 166 8.07 -10.67 12.34
N LEU A 167 7.66 -11.05 11.12
CA LEU A 167 7.42 -10.10 10.02
C LEU A 167 6.16 -9.27 10.25
N ASN A 168 5.12 -9.85 10.88
CA ASN A 168 3.94 -9.11 11.28
C ASN A 168 4.27 -8.00 12.29
N ARG A 169 5.08 -8.30 13.30
CA ARG A 169 5.55 -7.30 14.28
C ARG A 169 6.42 -6.24 13.64
N GLN A 170 7.27 -6.62 12.67
CA GLN A 170 8.07 -5.66 11.89
C GLN A 170 7.19 -4.74 11.03
N LYS A 171 6.13 -5.27 10.42
CA LYS A 171 5.15 -4.48 9.66
C LYS A 171 4.42 -3.50 10.57
N GLY A 172 3.94 -3.93 11.73
CA GLY A 172 3.16 -3.09 12.65
C GLY A 172 1.93 -2.46 11.98
N ASP A 173 1.83 -1.15 12.02
CA ASP A 173 0.76 -0.38 11.36
C ASP A 173 1.20 0.30 10.05
N ALA A 174 2.30 -0.16 9.46
CA ALA A 174 2.83 0.34 8.20
C ALA A 174 1.86 0.10 7.03
N ASP A 175 1.89 1.03 6.09
CA ASP A 175 1.30 0.91 4.76
C ASP A 175 2.35 0.49 3.71
N ALA A 176 1.93 0.29 2.46
CA ALA A 176 2.83 -0.14 1.38
C ALA A 176 3.95 0.85 1.05
N ALA A 177 3.89 2.10 1.52
CA ALA A 177 4.95 3.08 1.34
C ALA A 177 6.14 2.83 2.28
N THR A 178 5.88 2.21 3.44
CA THR A 178 6.87 2.07 4.51
C THR A 178 7.25 0.62 4.80
N TRP A 179 6.43 -0.35 4.38
CA TRP A 179 6.74 -1.76 4.51
C TRP A 179 6.14 -2.58 3.36
N LEU A 180 6.91 -3.54 2.87
CA LEU A 180 6.49 -4.58 1.92
C LEU A 180 7.06 -5.92 2.38
N PRO A 181 6.37 -7.06 2.10
CA PRO A 181 6.91 -8.38 2.39
C PRO A 181 8.31 -8.56 1.79
N PRO A 182 9.28 -9.17 2.52
CA PRO A 182 10.57 -9.57 1.96
C PRO A 182 10.41 -10.45 0.72
N ALA A 183 9.48 -11.41 0.72
CA ALA A 183 9.14 -12.26 -0.42
C ALA A 183 8.60 -11.41 -1.58
N LYS A 184 9.44 -11.14 -2.56
CA LYS A 184 9.09 -10.30 -3.72
C LYS A 184 7.98 -10.90 -4.56
N SER A 185 7.92 -12.25 -4.64
CA SER A 185 6.87 -13.04 -5.32
C SER A 185 5.46 -12.69 -4.83
N TYR A 186 5.31 -12.39 -3.54
CA TYR A 186 4.01 -12.10 -2.92
C TYR A 186 3.60 -10.63 -2.99
N ARG A 187 4.48 -9.70 -3.34
CA ARG A 187 4.20 -8.25 -3.27
C ARG A 187 2.99 -7.81 -4.11
N CYS A 188 2.82 -8.37 -5.31
CA CYS A 188 1.66 -8.06 -6.13
C CYS A 188 0.34 -8.48 -5.46
N ALA A 189 0.29 -9.68 -4.89
CA ALA A 189 -0.86 -10.17 -4.14
C ALA A 189 -1.11 -9.35 -2.87
N TYR A 190 -0.04 -8.99 -2.14
CA TYR A 190 -0.12 -8.18 -0.93
C TYR A 190 -0.75 -6.80 -1.18
N VAL A 191 -0.20 -6.04 -2.14
CA VAL A 191 -0.74 -4.70 -2.43
C VAL A 191 -2.13 -4.78 -3.05
N SER A 192 -2.41 -5.82 -3.84
CA SER A 192 -3.75 -6.05 -4.40
C SER A 192 -4.78 -6.27 -3.30
N ARG A 193 -4.46 -7.09 -2.30
CA ARG A 193 -5.34 -7.32 -1.15
C ARG A 193 -5.58 -6.03 -0.37
N GLN A 194 -4.56 -5.19 -0.15
CA GLN A 194 -4.73 -3.88 0.50
C GLN A 194 -5.69 -2.97 -0.29
N VAL A 195 -5.56 -2.93 -1.61
CA VAL A 195 -6.46 -2.14 -2.47
C VAL A 195 -7.90 -2.64 -2.36
N VAL A 196 -8.13 -3.96 -2.48
CA VAL A 196 -9.47 -4.56 -2.37
C VAL A 196 -10.11 -4.23 -1.02
N VAL A 197 -9.38 -4.41 0.07
CA VAL A 197 -9.86 -4.09 1.41
C VAL A 197 -10.21 -2.60 1.54
N LYS A 198 -9.37 -1.70 1.04
CA LYS A 198 -9.66 -0.27 1.08
C LYS A 198 -10.89 0.11 0.28
N VAL A 199 -11.07 -0.46 -0.92
CA VAL A 199 -12.27 -0.25 -1.75
C VAL A 199 -13.51 -0.78 -1.03
N LYS A 200 -13.48 -2.03 -0.54
CA LYS A 200 -14.60 -2.68 0.16
C LYS A 200 -15.12 -1.83 1.33
N TYR A 201 -14.22 -1.25 2.09
CA TYR A 201 -14.57 -0.51 3.31
C TYR A 201 -14.68 1.02 3.13
N GLY A 202 -14.43 1.53 1.93
CA GLY A 202 -14.47 2.98 1.66
C GLY A 202 -13.36 3.75 2.38
N LEU A 203 -12.19 3.12 2.58
CA LEU A 203 -11.00 3.76 3.12
C LEU A 203 -10.31 4.57 2.02
N TRP A 204 -9.69 5.69 2.39
CA TRP A 204 -8.83 6.42 1.46
C TRP A 204 -7.39 5.93 1.48
N ILE A 205 -6.58 6.45 0.57
CA ILE A 205 -5.17 6.13 0.44
C ILE A 205 -4.33 7.41 0.50
N THR A 206 -3.10 7.33 1.03
CA THR A 206 -2.17 8.46 0.94
C THR A 206 -1.49 8.49 -0.44
N SER A 207 -1.00 9.67 -0.86
CA SER A 207 -0.24 9.81 -2.10
C SER A 207 1.00 8.93 -2.12
N ALA A 208 1.74 8.86 -0.99
CA ALA A 208 2.92 8.01 -0.87
C ALA A 208 2.59 6.52 -1.01
N GLU A 209 1.52 6.06 -0.34
CA GLU A 209 1.04 4.68 -0.42
C GLU A 209 0.58 4.35 -1.85
N LYS A 210 -0.22 5.22 -2.49
CA LYS A 210 -0.67 5.02 -3.88
C LYS A 210 0.53 4.86 -4.81
N SER A 211 1.51 5.74 -4.72
CA SER A 211 2.73 5.67 -5.53
C SER A 211 3.55 4.41 -5.28
N ALA A 212 3.63 3.93 -4.03
CA ALA A 212 4.33 2.68 -3.70
C ALA A 212 3.61 1.46 -4.31
N ILE A 213 2.29 1.39 -4.21
CA ILE A 213 1.47 0.34 -4.82
C ILE A 213 1.62 0.34 -6.34
N GLN A 214 1.58 1.51 -6.99
CA GLN A 214 1.80 1.65 -8.42
C GLN A 214 3.16 1.11 -8.86
N ARG A 215 4.23 1.39 -8.10
CA ARG A 215 5.57 0.83 -8.39
C ARG A 215 5.61 -0.69 -8.30
N VAL A 216 4.92 -1.29 -7.31
CA VAL A 216 4.81 -2.76 -7.22
C VAL A 216 4.04 -3.31 -8.41
N LEU A 217 2.87 -2.74 -8.71
CA LEU A 217 2.00 -3.20 -9.80
C LEU A 217 2.60 -3.00 -11.19
N ALA A 218 3.61 -2.12 -11.36
CA ALA A 218 4.35 -1.98 -12.61
C ALA A 218 5.06 -3.29 -13.02
N SER A 219 5.42 -4.16 -12.06
CA SER A 219 5.98 -5.48 -12.34
C SER A 219 4.92 -6.55 -12.65
N CYS A 220 3.64 -6.26 -12.41
CA CYS A 220 2.51 -7.18 -12.62
C CYS A 220 1.24 -6.42 -13.09
N PRO A 221 1.27 -5.71 -14.23
CA PRO A 221 0.24 -4.73 -14.62
C PRO A 221 -1.15 -5.33 -14.86
N ASN A 222 -1.20 -6.63 -15.15
CA ASN A 222 -2.45 -7.36 -15.38
C ASN A 222 -2.92 -8.15 -14.16
N PHE A 223 -2.33 -7.91 -12.97
CA PHE A 223 -2.71 -8.63 -11.77
C PHE A 223 -4.18 -8.38 -11.45
N LYS A 224 -4.95 -9.48 -11.40
CA LYS A 224 -6.37 -9.41 -11.07
C LYS A 224 -6.54 -9.19 -9.58
N ALA A 225 -7.46 -8.31 -9.24
CA ALA A 225 -7.85 -8.17 -7.84
C ALA A 225 -8.47 -9.49 -7.35
N PRO A 226 -8.12 -9.96 -6.14
CA PRO A 226 -8.80 -11.11 -5.56
C PRO A 226 -10.30 -10.80 -5.46
N THR A 227 -11.11 -11.75 -5.84
CA THR A 227 -12.57 -11.71 -5.59
C THR A 227 -12.78 -11.90 -4.10
N SER A 228 -13.53 -10.99 -3.48
CA SER A 228 -13.97 -11.08 -2.08
C SER A 228 -14.93 -12.22 -1.88
#